data_06d92ae2f09a5b54fcc5c12ba4cc71ae
#
_entry.id   06d92ae2f09a5b54fcc5c12ba4cc71ae
#
_cell.length_a   1.000
_cell.length_b   1.000
_cell.length_c   1.000
_cell.angle_alpha   90.00
_cell.angle_beta   90.00
_cell.angle_gamma   90.00
#
_symmetry.space_group_name_H-M   'P 1'
#
loop_
_entity.id
_entity.type
_entity.pdbx_description
1 polymer ?
#
loop_
_entity_poly.entity_id
_entity_poly.type
_entity_poly.pdbx_seq_one_letter_code
_entity_poly.pdbx_strand_id
1 'polypeptide(L)'
;MSIETLVNDYKVKTTRSRQMYEEALQVMPGGNSRTTTFFDPYPFYIARGAGPRIWDADGTERLDFNGNYTSLILGHAHASVVEAVTEQATRGMSFPGPSEHEVKLAESLTKRLPSMEAVRFVNSGTEATMNAVRAARAFTGRSKIAKFEGAYHGTHDGVLVSVSPDPAKSGSRKRPKPVAYSAGVPDTVLKHTVVLPWNDADACAKILEKQGRDLAALIVDPLMANAGLLVPQLGFLERLREVTDRLGIMLIFDEVISFRVSEGGAQQRFGIRPDLTTLGKIIGGGLAVGAFGGRSEVMNAYDPRGGKGKISHGGTFNANPVTMAGGVATMKELTPEAYAKLDALGDRLRAGVTRVLAKSKQPAQVTGLGSLFWIHWTKKRLSDYRSSRPTEAERPLRTFLGLLNDGVLLTQRGLGCCSLAMTDADVDRFVETFGRVVAKDGG
;
A
#
# COMPACT_ATOMS: atom_id res chain seq x y z
N MET A 1 27.60 -3.64 -12.61
CA MET A 1 27.81 -2.16 -12.68
C MET A 1 27.83 -1.62 -11.26
N SER A 2 28.77 -0.70 -10.90
CA SER A 2 28.85 -0.13 -9.56
C SER A 2 27.71 0.88 -9.30
N ILE A 3 27.36 1.12 -8.03
CA ILE A 3 26.39 2.18 -7.66
C ILE A 3 26.92 3.55 -8.12
N GLU A 4 28.21 3.79 -7.98
CA GLU A 4 28.85 5.05 -8.39
C GLU A 4 28.64 5.34 -9.89
N THR A 5 28.82 4.34 -10.76
CA THR A 5 28.57 4.48 -12.21
C THR A 5 27.09 4.82 -12.47
N LEU A 6 26.15 4.15 -11.79
CA LEU A 6 24.72 4.39 -11.95
C LEU A 6 24.30 5.77 -11.44
N VAL A 7 24.88 6.22 -10.34
CA VAL A 7 24.65 7.56 -9.77
C VAL A 7 25.20 8.66 -10.69
N ASN A 8 26.39 8.45 -11.29
CA ASN A 8 26.96 9.42 -12.23
C ASN A 8 26.12 9.54 -13.50
N ASP A 9 25.64 8.42 -14.07
CA ASP A 9 24.71 8.41 -15.20
C ASP A 9 23.39 9.13 -14.85
N TYR A 10 22.85 8.89 -13.67
CA TYR A 10 21.65 9.58 -13.16
C TYR A 10 21.87 11.11 -13.07
N LYS A 11 22.99 11.55 -12.49
CA LYS A 11 23.31 12.99 -12.30
C LYS A 11 23.41 13.74 -13.64
N VAL A 12 23.97 13.10 -14.65
CA VAL A 12 24.08 13.69 -16.01
C VAL A 12 22.70 13.90 -16.63
N LYS A 13 21.74 12.99 -16.39
CA LYS A 13 20.39 13.02 -16.97
C LYS A 13 19.39 13.89 -16.21
N THR A 14 19.73 14.36 -14.97
CA THR A 14 18.76 14.99 -14.06
C THR A 14 19.27 16.30 -13.47
N THR A 15 19.84 17.15 -14.33
CA THR A 15 20.47 18.43 -13.92
C THR A 15 19.45 19.43 -13.39
N ARG A 16 18.27 19.54 -14.01
CA ARG A 16 17.20 20.45 -13.55
C ARG A 16 16.59 19.94 -12.25
N SER A 17 16.35 18.63 -12.14
CA SER A 17 15.89 18.01 -10.90
C SER A 17 16.86 18.25 -9.74
N ARG A 18 18.16 18.22 -10.00
CA ARG A 18 19.18 18.57 -8.99
C ARG A 18 19.05 20.02 -8.52
N GLN A 19 18.92 20.98 -9.44
CA GLN A 19 18.70 22.40 -9.09
C GLN A 19 17.46 22.58 -8.20
N MET A 20 16.32 21.97 -8.61
CA MET A 20 15.08 22.02 -7.84
C MET A 20 15.24 21.39 -6.45
N TYR A 21 16.04 20.32 -6.34
CA TYR A 21 16.34 19.70 -5.05
C TYR A 21 17.17 20.63 -4.15
N GLU A 22 18.21 21.29 -4.70
CA GLU A 22 19.02 22.26 -3.98
C GLU A 22 18.18 23.47 -3.49
N GLU A 23 17.27 23.97 -4.33
CA GLU A 23 16.28 25.01 -3.95
C GLU A 23 15.33 24.52 -2.84
N ALA A 24 14.81 23.28 -2.97
CA ALA A 24 13.86 22.71 -2.00
C ALA A 24 14.49 22.46 -0.62
N LEU A 25 15.80 22.15 -0.55
CA LEU A 25 16.51 21.97 0.71
C LEU A 25 16.51 23.24 1.58
N GLN A 26 16.36 24.43 0.99
CA GLN A 26 16.30 25.69 1.73
C GLN A 26 15.02 25.84 2.56
N VAL A 27 13.94 25.13 2.18
CA VAL A 27 12.61 25.29 2.78
C VAL A 27 11.96 23.98 3.22
N MET A 28 12.47 22.85 2.79
CA MET A 28 11.93 21.52 3.14
C MET A 28 13.03 20.56 3.58
N PRO A 29 12.94 19.96 4.77
CA PRO A 29 13.88 18.92 5.20
C PRO A 29 13.95 17.76 4.19
N GLY A 30 15.14 17.47 3.63
CA GLY A 30 15.33 16.44 2.61
C GLY A 30 14.75 16.77 1.22
N GLY A 31 14.38 18.05 0.97
CA GLY A 31 13.92 18.56 -0.33
C GLY A 31 12.54 18.04 -0.79
N ASN A 32 11.80 17.31 0.05
CA ASN A 32 10.46 16.81 -0.27
C ASN A 32 9.70 16.41 1.00
N SER A 33 8.37 16.22 0.89
CA SER A 33 7.50 15.87 2.02
C SER A 33 7.36 14.36 2.28
N ARG A 34 7.99 13.50 1.49
CA ARG A 34 7.81 12.04 1.56
C ARG A 34 9.15 11.32 1.63
N THR A 35 9.54 10.85 2.82
CA THR A 35 10.79 10.07 3.00
C THR A 35 10.92 8.89 2.05
N THR A 36 9.80 8.26 1.68
CA THR A 36 9.79 7.10 0.78
C THR A 36 10.12 7.43 -0.67
N THR A 37 10.08 8.70 -1.07
CA THR A 37 10.47 9.14 -2.43
C THR A 37 11.92 9.57 -2.52
N PHE A 38 12.58 9.75 -1.37
CA PHE A 38 14.00 10.09 -1.34
C PHE A 38 14.88 8.87 -1.68
N PHE A 39 15.91 9.10 -2.47
CA PHE A 39 17.03 8.18 -2.72
C PHE A 39 18.29 8.99 -3.02
N ASP A 40 19.45 8.41 -2.73
CA ASP A 40 20.73 9.04 -3.04
C ASP A 40 21.00 9.02 -4.56
N PRO A 41 21.50 10.16 -5.14
CA PRO A 41 21.95 11.39 -4.46
C PRO A 41 20.84 12.41 -4.20
N TYR A 42 19.72 12.35 -4.92
CA TYR A 42 18.54 13.19 -4.80
C TYR A 42 17.38 12.60 -5.64
N PRO A 43 16.12 12.86 -5.30
CA PRO A 43 14.98 12.46 -6.12
C PRO A 43 14.88 13.32 -7.39
N PHE A 44 14.41 12.74 -8.51
CA PHE A 44 14.00 13.51 -9.68
C PHE A 44 12.63 14.16 -9.41
N TYR A 45 12.40 15.33 -10.04
CA TYR A 45 11.15 16.05 -9.91
C TYR A 45 10.26 15.77 -11.12
N ILE A 46 9.00 15.39 -10.88
CA ILE A 46 8.05 15.02 -11.92
C ILE A 46 7.31 16.26 -12.41
N ALA A 47 7.31 16.49 -13.72
CA ALA A 47 6.62 17.59 -14.37
C ALA A 47 5.21 17.22 -14.83
N ARG A 48 5.00 16.01 -15.35
CA ARG A 48 3.70 15.52 -15.83
C ARG A 48 3.61 14.00 -15.88
N GLY A 49 2.39 13.51 -15.96
CA GLY A 49 2.09 12.10 -16.22
C GLY A 49 0.92 11.93 -17.19
N ALA A 50 0.98 10.92 -18.07
CA ALA A 50 -0.11 10.57 -18.98
C ALA A 50 -0.10 9.06 -19.26
N GLY A 51 -1.24 8.42 -19.13
CA GLY A 51 -1.34 6.98 -19.29
C GLY A 51 -0.36 6.22 -18.39
N PRO A 52 0.46 5.31 -18.92
CA PRO A 52 1.44 4.55 -18.14
C PRO A 52 2.79 5.27 -17.95
N ARG A 53 2.92 6.55 -18.30
CA ARG A 53 4.19 7.28 -18.38
C ARG A 53 4.21 8.53 -17.52
N ILE A 54 5.42 8.89 -17.08
CA ILE A 54 5.75 10.16 -16.45
C ILE A 54 6.91 10.82 -17.18
N TRP A 55 7.01 12.14 -17.05
CA TRP A 55 8.14 12.95 -17.49
C TRP A 55 8.66 13.77 -16.33
N ASP A 56 9.97 13.75 -16.13
CA ASP A 56 10.60 14.57 -15.11
C ASP A 56 10.83 16.03 -15.60
N ALA A 57 11.35 16.86 -14.71
CA ALA A 57 11.67 18.26 -15.00
C ALA A 57 12.80 18.44 -16.02
N ASP A 58 13.54 17.38 -16.29
CA ASP A 58 14.60 17.30 -17.29
C ASP A 58 14.06 16.82 -18.65
N GLY A 59 12.75 16.51 -18.76
CA GLY A 59 12.08 16.03 -19.95
C GLY A 59 12.24 14.53 -20.22
N THR A 60 12.86 13.79 -19.32
CA THR A 60 13.06 12.34 -19.47
C THR A 60 11.77 11.58 -19.25
N GLU A 61 11.36 10.80 -20.26
CA GLU A 61 10.21 9.89 -20.16
C GLU A 61 10.57 8.61 -19.39
N ARG A 62 9.66 8.16 -18.52
CA ARG A 62 9.74 6.85 -17.86
C ARG A 62 8.42 6.13 -17.88
N LEU A 63 8.45 4.84 -18.12
CA LEU A 63 7.32 3.93 -17.94
C LEU A 63 7.14 3.68 -16.43
N ASP A 64 5.97 3.99 -15.89
CA ASP A 64 5.73 4.05 -14.44
C ASP A 64 5.07 2.77 -13.90
N PHE A 65 5.88 1.86 -13.35
CA PHE A 65 5.42 0.70 -12.59
C PHE A 65 5.32 0.96 -11.08
N ASN A 66 5.61 2.18 -10.60
CA ASN A 66 5.37 2.58 -9.22
C ASN A 66 3.89 2.96 -9.01
N GLY A 67 3.30 3.68 -9.98
CA GLY A 67 1.89 4.11 -9.94
C GLY A 67 1.56 4.91 -8.68
N ASN A 68 2.47 5.79 -8.24
CA ASN A 68 2.39 6.49 -6.95
C ASN A 68 2.09 5.53 -5.78
N TYR A 69 2.99 4.55 -5.59
CA TYR A 69 2.86 3.51 -4.58
C TYR A 69 1.52 2.76 -4.69
N THR A 70 1.20 2.32 -5.92
CA THR A 70 0.02 1.51 -6.28
C THR A 70 -1.32 2.25 -6.30
N SER A 71 -1.35 3.58 -6.19
CA SER A 71 -2.62 4.32 -6.14
C SER A 71 -3.25 4.59 -7.51
N LEU A 72 -2.46 4.61 -8.60
CA LEU A 72 -2.92 4.95 -9.94
C LEU A 72 -3.27 3.70 -10.76
N ILE A 73 -4.38 3.03 -10.42
CA ILE A 73 -4.81 1.81 -11.09
C ILE A 73 -5.21 2.04 -12.55
N LEU A 74 -5.74 3.22 -12.88
CA LEU A 74 -6.10 3.61 -14.25
C LEU A 74 -4.94 4.20 -15.03
N GLY A 75 -3.78 4.48 -14.38
CA GLY A 75 -2.69 5.27 -14.94
C GLY A 75 -2.85 6.76 -14.66
N HIS A 76 -1.96 7.58 -15.27
CA HIS A 76 -1.95 9.02 -15.09
C HIS A 76 -2.96 9.72 -15.99
N ALA A 77 -3.60 10.78 -15.47
CA ALA A 77 -4.51 11.66 -16.20
C ALA A 77 -5.58 10.91 -17.02
N HIS A 78 -6.22 9.89 -16.42
CA HIS A 78 -7.29 9.14 -17.08
C HIS A 78 -8.45 10.06 -17.42
N ALA A 79 -8.94 10.02 -18.66
CA ALA A 79 -9.91 10.98 -19.19
C ALA A 79 -11.17 11.11 -18.33
N SER A 80 -11.81 9.99 -17.95
CA SER A 80 -13.04 10.01 -17.16
C SER A 80 -12.84 10.61 -15.75
N VAL A 81 -11.66 10.42 -15.17
CA VAL A 81 -11.33 11.00 -13.85
C VAL A 81 -11.07 12.50 -13.98
N VAL A 82 -10.29 12.91 -14.99
CA VAL A 82 -10.02 14.35 -15.26
C VAL A 82 -11.30 15.09 -15.52
N GLU A 83 -12.20 14.56 -16.34
CA GLU A 83 -13.51 15.13 -16.64
C GLU A 83 -14.36 15.33 -15.37
N ALA A 84 -14.53 14.25 -14.57
CA ALA A 84 -15.31 14.30 -13.32
C ALA A 84 -14.73 15.30 -12.31
N VAL A 85 -13.42 15.34 -12.16
CA VAL A 85 -12.71 16.29 -11.28
C VAL A 85 -12.88 17.72 -11.75
N THR A 86 -12.74 17.98 -13.05
CA THR A 86 -12.89 19.32 -13.65
C THR A 86 -14.33 19.81 -13.51
N GLU A 87 -15.32 18.97 -13.85
CA GLU A 87 -16.73 19.29 -13.68
C GLU A 87 -17.06 19.66 -12.22
N GLN A 88 -16.62 18.81 -11.26
CA GLN A 88 -16.86 19.09 -9.85
C GLN A 88 -16.14 20.36 -9.39
N ALA A 89 -14.92 20.63 -9.85
CA ALA A 89 -14.17 21.83 -9.49
C ALA A 89 -14.90 23.13 -9.92
N THR A 90 -15.59 23.13 -11.07
CA THR A 90 -16.41 24.28 -11.51
C THR A 90 -17.65 24.53 -10.63
N ARG A 91 -18.12 23.50 -9.90
CA ARG A 91 -19.26 23.58 -8.96
C ARG A 91 -18.83 23.88 -7.53
N GLY A 92 -17.54 23.86 -7.25
CA GLY A 92 -16.94 24.09 -5.93
C GLY A 92 -16.06 22.94 -5.48
N MET A 93 -14.96 23.30 -4.81
CA MET A 93 -13.89 22.38 -4.43
C MET A 93 -14.03 21.84 -2.99
N SER A 94 -14.82 22.53 -2.14
CA SER A 94 -15.02 22.12 -0.74
C SER A 94 -16.32 22.72 -0.22
N PHE A 95 -17.07 21.94 0.58
CA PHE A 95 -18.37 22.35 1.11
C PHE A 95 -18.43 22.16 2.63
N PRO A 96 -19.25 22.97 3.34
CA PRO A 96 -19.51 22.78 4.78
C PRO A 96 -20.54 21.67 5.07
N GLY A 97 -20.85 20.82 4.09
CA GLY A 97 -21.84 19.73 4.18
C GLY A 97 -21.55 18.61 3.19
N PRO A 98 -22.31 17.50 3.27
CA PRO A 98 -22.13 16.35 2.39
C PRO A 98 -22.45 16.66 0.93
N SER A 99 -21.90 15.84 0.01
CA SER A 99 -22.13 15.93 -1.42
C SER A 99 -22.76 14.66 -1.98
N GLU A 100 -23.39 14.75 -3.15
CA GLU A 100 -23.96 13.60 -3.87
C GLU A 100 -22.86 12.56 -4.20
N HIS A 101 -21.66 13.01 -4.55
CA HIS A 101 -20.56 12.11 -4.89
C HIS A 101 -20.09 11.30 -3.67
N GLU A 102 -20.19 11.82 -2.44
CA GLU A 102 -19.91 11.07 -1.23
C GLU A 102 -20.85 9.86 -1.11
N VAL A 103 -22.17 10.07 -1.32
CA VAL A 103 -23.18 9.00 -1.28
C VAL A 103 -22.90 7.96 -2.37
N LYS A 104 -22.68 8.41 -3.61
CA LYS A 104 -22.40 7.51 -4.75
C LYS A 104 -21.15 6.65 -4.55
N LEU A 105 -20.08 7.23 -4.00
CA LEU A 105 -18.87 6.46 -3.71
C LEU A 105 -19.10 5.49 -2.56
N ALA A 106 -19.82 5.89 -1.51
CA ALA A 106 -20.19 5.01 -0.41
C ALA A 106 -20.99 3.79 -0.89
N GLU A 107 -22.03 4.01 -1.71
CA GLU A 107 -22.84 2.95 -2.32
C GLU A 107 -21.99 2.00 -3.18
N SER A 108 -21.09 2.55 -3.99
CA SER A 108 -20.17 1.75 -4.81
C SER A 108 -19.27 0.85 -3.98
N LEU A 109 -18.72 1.37 -2.88
CA LEU A 109 -17.81 0.62 -1.99
C LEU A 109 -18.57 -0.45 -1.20
N THR A 110 -19.73 -0.12 -0.62
CA THR A 110 -20.51 -1.08 0.17
C THR A 110 -21.09 -2.20 -0.70
N LYS A 111 -21.43 -1.91 -1.97
CA LYS A 111 -21.85 -2.93 -2.95
C LYS A 111 -20.71 -3.91 -3.27
N ARG A 112 -19.47 -3.42 -3.40
CA ARG A 112 -18.30 -4.25 -3.70
C ARG A 112 -17.82 -5.07 -2.50
N LEU A 113 -17.99 -4.53 -1.29
CA LEU A 113 -17.49 -5.08 -0.04
C LEU A 113 -18.65 -5.37 0.93
N PRO A 114 -19.31 -6.55 0.83
CA PRO A 114 -20.45 -6.87 1.70
C PRO A 114 -20.14 -6.92 3.20
N SER A 115 -18.85 -6.98 3.58
CA SER A 115 -18.42 -6.83 4.98
C SER A 115 -18.50 -5.38 5.46
N MET A 116 -18.52 -4.41 4.54
CA MET A 116 -18.57 -2.98 4.80
C MET A 116 -20.02 -2.47 4.68
N GLU A 117 -20.84 -2.75 5.70
CA GLU A 117 -22.25 -2.37 5.75
C GLU A 117 -22.46 -0.85 5.89
N ALA A 118 -21.47 -0.16 6.46
CA ALA A 118 -21.40 1.30 6.57
C ALA A 118 -19.97 1.77 6.38
N VAL A 119 -19.78 2.97 5.84
CA VAL A 119 -18.47 3.56 5.52
C VAL A 119 -18.40 5.04 5.93
N ARG A 120 -17.21 5.50 6.28
CA ARG A 120 -16.85 6.92 6.43
C ARG A 120 -15.57 7.23 5.70
N PHE A 121 -15.50 8.46 5.17
CA PHE A 121 -14.34 8.93 4.42
C PHE A 121 -13.41 9.79 5.29
N VAL A 122 -12.14 9.75 4.96
CA VAL A 122 -11.01 10.51 5.51
C VAL A 122 -10.03 10.84 4.37
N ASN A 123 -8.89 11.49 4.67
CA ASN A 123 -7.99 11.99 3.62
C ASN A 123 -6.78 11.07 3.34
N SER A 124 -6.59 10.04 4.12
CA SER A 124 -5.44 9.11 3.96
C SER A 124 -5.73 7.72 4.51
N GLY A 125 -4.96 6.72 4.05
CA GLY A 125 -4.98 5.38 4.65
C GLY A 125 -4.56 5.39 6.13
N THR A 126 -3.68 6.31 6.53
CA THR A 126 -3.31 6.50 7.95
C THR A 126 -4.51 6.88 8.81
N GLU A 127 -5.31 7.86 8.37
CA GLU A 127 -6.54 8.24 9.07
C GLU A 127 -7.59 7.12 9.07
N ALA A 128 -7.67 6.36 7.97
CA ALA A 128 -8.57 5.22 7.89
C ALA A 128 -8.22 4.15 8.92
N THR A 129 -6.97 3.72 9.00
CA THR A 129 -6.52 2.71 9.98
C THR A 129 -6.61 3.22 11.42
N MET A 130 -6.30 4.51 11.65
CA MET A 130 -6.46 5.15 12.96
C MET A 130 -7.90 5.10 13.44
N ASN A 131 -8.85 5.42 12.57
CA ASN A 131 -10.28 5.41 12.94
C ASN A 131 -10.84 3.99 13.05
N ALA A 132 -10.42 3.04 12.23
CA ALA A 132 -10.81 1.63 12.36
C ALA A 132 -10.34 1.03 13.71
N VAL A 133 -9.09 1.30 14.11
CA VAL A 133 -8.57 0.89 15.42
C VAL A 133 -9.35 1.56 16.56
N ARG A 134 -9.69 2.84 16.43
CA ARG A 134 -10.50 3.56 17.41
C ARG A 134 -11.92 2.96 17.54
N ALA A 135 -12.54 2.61 16.41
CA ALA A 135 -13.84 1.94 16.40
C ALA A 135 -13.78 0.59 17.13
N ALA A 136 -12.78 -0.23 16.82
CA ALA A 136 -12.59 -1.52 17.47
C ALA A 136 -12.38 -1.39 18.99
N ARG A 137 -11.59 -0.40 19.44
CA ARG A 137 -11.40 -0.11 20.87
C ARG A 137 -12.69 0.32 21.55
N ALA A 138 -13.45 1.22 20.92
CA ALA A 138 -14.72 1.72 21.47
C ALA A 138 -15.79 0.62 21.55
N PHE A 139 -15.82 -0.28 20.58
CA PHE A 139 -16.77 -1.38 20.52
C PHE A 139 -16.45 -2.47 21.55
N THR A 140 -15.18 -2.85 21.66
CA THR A 140 -14.75 -3.94 22.55
C THR A 140 -14.47 -3.52 23.99
N GLY A 141 -14.26 -2.21 24.25
CA GLY A 141 -13.77 -1.69 25.54
C GLY A 141 -12.31 -2.07 25.84
N ARG A 142 -11.60 -2.67 24.91
CA ARG A 142 -10.21 -3.13 25.06
C ARG A 142 -9.22 -2.13 24.48
N SER A 143 -7.95 -2.16 24.92
CA SER A 143 -6.96 -1.14 24.55
C SER A 143 -5.87 -1.61 23.58
N LYS A 144 -5.46 -2.89 23.65
CA LYS A 144 -4.36 -3.43 22.83
C LYS A 144 -4.80 -3.76 21.41
N ILE A 145 -3.85 -3.71 20.49
CA ILE A 145 -4.02 -4.21 19.12
C ILE A 145 -2.93 -5.23 18.80
N ALA A 146 -3.23 -6.13 17.87
CA ALA A 146 -2.26 -7.02 17.26
C ALA A 146 -2.02 -6.62 15.81
N LYS A 147 -0.78 -6.77 15.33
CA LYS A 147 -0.37 -6.57 13.93
C LYS A 147 0.79 -7.49 13.58
N PHE A 148 1.13 -7.62 12.31
CA PHE A 148 2.22 -8.48 11.87
C PHE A 148 3.58 -7.76 11.81
N GLU A 149 4.66 -8.52 12.10
CA GLU A 149 6.03 -8.06 11.87
C GLU A 149 6.23 -7.75 10.38
N GLY A 150 6.74 -6.55 10.07
CA GLY A 150 6.94 -6.10 8.69
C GLY A 150 5.73 -5.39 8.07
N ALA A 151 4.55 -5.43 8.70
CA ALA A 151 3.35 -4.76 8.18
C ALA A 151 3.41 -3.24 8.39
N TYR A 152 2.90 -2.49 7.40
CA TYR A 152 2.73 -1.04 7.45
C TYR A 152 1.25 -0.68 7.34
N HIS A 153 0.75 0.11 8.27
CA HIS A 153 -0.65 0.51 8.35
C HIS A 153 -0.83 2.04 8.50
N GLY A 154 0.10 2.83 7.95
CA GLY A 154 0.10 4.28 8.09
C GLY A 154 1.09 4.77 9.14
N THR A 155 1.03 6.08 9.44
CA THR A 155 2.03 6.81 10.23
C THR A 155 1.53 7.29 11.58
N HIS A 156 0.35 6.85 12.04
CA HIS A 156 -0.09 7.14 13.41
C HIS A 156 0.62 6.20 14.41
N ASP A 157 0.90 6.71 15.60
CA ASP A 157 1.71 6.02 16.61
C ASP A 157 1.26 4.58 16.88
N GLY A 158 -0.06 4.37 16.97
CA GLY A 158 -0.63 3.05 17.30
C GLY A 158 -0.23 1.90 16.37
N VAL A 159 0.32 2.18 15.18
CA VAL A 159 0.75 1.17 14.20
C VAL A 159 2.21 1.32 13.74
N LEU A 160 2.92 2.39 14.16
CA LEU A 160 4.35 2.61 13.87
C LEU A 160 5.26 1.69 14.69
N VAL A 161 4.88 0.43 14.77
CA VAL A 161 5.58 -0.62 15.53
C VAL A 161 5.94 -1.75 14.57
N SER A 162 7.18 -2.18 14.61
CA SER A 162 7.72 -3.32 13.84
C SER A 162 7.40 -3.28 12.34
N VAL A 163 7.48 -2.10 11.71
CA VAL A 163 7.23 -1.91 10.27
C VAL A 163 8.39 -2.45 9.43
N SER A 164 9.62 -2.16 9.83
CA SER A 164 10.83 -2.70 9.20
C SER A 164 11.89 -2.95 10.28
N PRO A 165 11.58 -3.80 11.29
CA PRO A 165 12.44 -3.95 12.44
C PRO A 165 13.74 -4.68 12.11
N ASP A 166 14.80 -4.37 12.85
CA ASP A 166 16.01 -5.18 12.87
C ASP A 166 15.69 -6.54 13.50
N PRO A 167 15.89 -7.67 12.79
CA PRO A 167 15.65 -9.00 13.35
C PRO A 167 16.42 -9.29 14.64
N ALA A 168 17.59 -8.70 14.83
CA ALA A 168 18.39 -8.86 16.05
C ALA A 168 17.70 -8.25 17.29
N LYS A 169 16.85 -7.22 17.10
CA LYS A 169 16.10 -6.53 18.15
C LYS A 169 14.67 -7.06 18.33
N SER A 170 14.18 -7.85 17.38
CA SER A 170 12.76 -8.21 17.25
C SER A 170 12.37 -9.52 17.96
N GLY A 171 13.25 -10.11 18.77
CA GLY A 171 12.98 -11.39 19.43
C GLY A 171 12.97 -12.59 18.47
N SER A 172 12.38 -13.72 18.90
CA SER A 172 12.35 -14.91 18.06
C SER A 172 11.35 -14.79 16.92
N ARG A 173 11.56 -15.56 15.82
CA ARG A 173 10.66 -15.60 14.65
C ARG A 173 9.23 -15.99 15.02
N LYS A 174 9.05 -16.96 15.93
CA LYS A 174 7.73 -17.43 16.39
C LYS A 174 7.09 -16.52 17.44
N ARG A 175 7.86 -15.59 18.02
CA ARG A 175 7.40 -14.65 19.05
C ARG A 175 8.10 -13.31 18.90
N PRO A 176 7.73 -12.54 17.86
CA PRO A 176 8.30 -11.23 17.64
C PRO A 176 8.01 -10.28 18.81
N LYS A 177 8.95 -9.36 19.08
CA LYS A 177 8.77 -8.30 20.07
C LYS A 177 8.43 -6.99 19.36
N PRO A 178 7.61 -6.11 19.96
CA PRO A 178 7.37 -4.79 19.41
C PRO A 178 8.65 -3.96 19.42
N VAL A 179 8.95 -3.31 18.29
CA VAL A 179 10.08 -2.40 18.10
C VAL A 179 9.54 -1.10 17.50
N ALA A 180 9.87 0.06 18.10
CA ALA A 180 9.50 1.35 17.54
C ALA A 180 10.08 1.52 16.13
N TYR A 181 9.27 1.99 15.18
CA TYR A 181 9.72 2.19 13.80
C TYR A 181 10.51 3.49 13.63
N SER A 182 10.17 4.52 14.40
CA SER A 182 10.85 5.80 14.36
C SER A 182 11.04 6.39 15.76
N ALA A 183 11.94 7.36 15.88
CA ALA A 183 12.00 8.23 17.04
C ALA A 183 10.64 8.92 17.26
N GLY A 184 10.31 9.20 18.51
CA GLY A 184 9.04 9.85 18.89
C GLY A 184 7.88 8.89 19.16
N VAL A 185 7.98 7.60 18.83
CA VAL A 185 6.97 6.61 19.22
C VAL A 185 7.12 6.28 20.71
N PRO A 186 6.11 6.58 21.57
CA PRO A 186 6.23 6.38 23.01
C PRO A 186 6.28 4.88 23.40
N ASP A 187 6.97 4.55 24.48
CA ASP A 187 7.02 3.18 25.02
C ASP A 187 5.63 2.63 25.39
N THR A 188 4.69 3.49 25.74
CA THR A 188 3.30 3.11 26.01
C THR A 188 2.64 2.48 24.79
N VAL A 189 2.95 2.93 23.59
CA VAL A 189 2.47 2.34 22.33
C VAL A 189 2.99 0.92 22.17
N LEU A 190 4.28 0.68 22.45
CA LEU A 190 4.87 -0.65 22.38
C LEU A 190 4.20 -1.64 23.36
N LYS A 191 3.86 -1.17 24.56
CA LYS A 191 3.13 -1.98 25.57
C LYS A 191 1.70 -2.34 25.15
N HIS A 192 1.10 -1.54 24.25
CA HIS A 192 -0.25 -1.75 23.73
C HIS A 192 -0.30 -2.41 22.36
N THR A 193 0.86 -2.80 21.79
CA THR A 193 0.96 -3.46 20.49
C THR A 193 1.52 -4.87 20.63
N VAL A 194 0.77 -5.86 20.15
CA VAL A 194 1.20 -7.25 20.05
C VAL A 194 1.66 -7.52 18.62
N VAL A 195 2.87 -8.06 18.46
CA VAL A 195 3.42 -8.36 17.13
C VAL A 195 3.32 -9.86 16.87
N LEU A 196 2.81 -10.22 15.69
CA LEU A 196 2.57 -11.59 15.26
C LEU A 196 3.51 -11.99 14.12
N PRO A 197 3.88 -13.28 14.01
CA PRO A 197 4.61 -13.81 12.86
C PRO A 197 3.66 -14.06 11.69
N TRP A 198 4.03 -13.63 10.48
CA TRP A 198 3.24 -13.91 9.26
C TRP A 198 3.40 -15.38 8.84
N ASN A 199 2.31 -15.99 8.35
CA ASN A 199 2.26 -17.38 7.87
C ASN A 199 2.63 -18.46 8.92
N ASP A 200 2.48 -18.16 10.21
CA ASP A 200 2.58 -19.14 11.29
C ASP A 200 1.29 -19.10 12.12
N ALA A 201 0.25 -19.78 11.63
CA ALA A 201 -1.10 -19.76 12.21
C ALA A 201 -1.12 -20.24 13.67
N ASP A 202 -0.34 -21.28 13.99
CA ASP A 202 -0.29 -21.83 15.34
C ASP A 202 0.39 -20.90 16.34
N ALA A 203 1.49 -20.25 15.92
CA ALA A 203 2.14 -19.27 16.77
C ALA A 203 1.23 -18.05 16.99
N CYS A 204 0.52 -17.58 15.93
CA CYS A 204 -0.47 -16.51 16.05
C CYS A 204 -1.58 -16.88 17.02
N ALA A 205 -2.19 -18.06 16.88
CA ALA A 205 -3.27 -18.52 17.76
C ALA A 205 -2.83 -18.52 19.23
N LYS A 206 -1.67 -19.11 19.54
CA LYS A 206 -1.11 -19.15 20.91
C LYS A 206 -0.87 -17.74 21.50
N ILE A 207 -0.37 -16.80 20.67
CA ILE A 207 -0.13 -15.41 21.13
C ILE A 207 -1.47 -14.70 21.37
N LEU A 208 -2.43 -14.83 20.45
CA LEU A 208 -3.75 -14.21 20.55
C LEU A 208 -4.52 -14.77 21.75
N GLU A 209 -4.50 -16.06 22.00
CA GLU A 209 -5.13 -16.71 23.16
C GLU A 209 -4.58 -16.19 24.50
N LYS A 210 -3.25 -16.03 24.56
CA LYS A 210 -2.59 -15.49 25.77
C LYS A 210 -2.95 -14.02 26.05
N GLN A 211 -3.17 -13.21 25.01
CA GLN A 211 -3.40 -11.76 25.10
C GLN A 211 -4.88 -11.39 24.88
N GLY A 212 -5.74 -12.33 24.55
CA GLY A 212 -7.07 -12.09 23.97
C GLY A 212 -8.00 -11.21 24.80
N ARG A 213 -7.87 -11.24 26.14
CA ARG A 213 -8.70 -10.40 27.03
C ARG A 213 -8.47 -8.90 26.86
N ASP A 214 -7.28 -8.49 26.42
CA ASP A 214 -6.87 -7.09 26.28
C ASP A 214 -6.89 -6.59 24.83
N LEU A 215 -7.01 -7.51 23.85
CA LEU A 215 -6.94 -7.19 22.44
C LEU A 215 -8.29 -6.69 21.91
N ALA A 216 -8.30 -5.43 21.44
CA ALA A 216 -9.43 -4.83 20.73
C ALA A 216 -9.51 -5.33 19.30
N ALA A 217 -8.37 -5.39 18.61
CA ALA A 217 -8.31 -5.74 17.19
C ALA A 217 -7.02 -6.49 16.81
N LEU A 218 -7.12 -7.27 15.73
CA LEU A 218 -6.02 -7.69 14.88
C LEU A 218 -6.14 -6.94 13.55
N ILE A 219 -5.14 -6.12 13.20
CA ILE A 219 -5.06 -5.47 11.89
C ILE A 219 -4.14 -6.24 10.95
N VAL A 220 -4.62 -6.50 9.74
CA VAL A 220 -3.98 -7.38 8.75
C VAL A 220 -3.95 -6.67 7.39
N ASP A 221 -2.78 -6.52 6.79
CA ASP A 221 -2.64 -6.34 5.34
C ASP A 221 -2.65 -7.74 4.69
N PRO A 222 -3.72 -8.14 3.97
CA PRO A 222 -3.87 -9.52 3.49
C PRO A 222 -2.80 -9.99 2.50
N LEU A 223 -1.99 -9.07 1.98
CA LEU A 223 -0.89 -9.38 1.06
C LEU A 223 0.50 -9.08 1.64
N MET A 224 0.56 -8.59 2.88
CA MET A 224 1.83 -8.13 3.48
C MET A 224 2.66 -7.27 2.51
N ALA A 225 2.02 -6.28 1.91
CA ALA A 225 2.59 -5.50 0.81
C ALA A 225 3.92 -4.82 1.18
N ASN A 226 4.06 -4.30 2.40
CA ASN A 226 5.30 -3.68 2.86
C ASN A 226 6.45 -4.68 3.11
N ALA A 227 6.12 -5.94 3.37
CA ALA A 227 7.10 -7.01 3.61
C ALA A 227 7.45 -7.82 2.34
N GLY A 228 6.96 -7.40 1.16
CA GLY A 228 7.31 -8.03 -0.10
C GLY A 228 6.18 -8.74 -0.83
N LEU A 229 4.93 -8.31 -0.66
CA LEU A 229 3.75 -8.95 -1.26
C LEU A 229 3.72 -10.46 -0.95
N LEU A 230 3.81 -10.78 0.32
CA LEU A 230 3.81 -12.16 0.79
C LEU A 230 2.38 -12.67 0.87
N VAL A 231 1.97 -13.44 -0.11
CA VAL A 231 0.66 -14.08 -0.16
C VAL A 231 0.47 -15.00 1.05
N PRO A 232 -0.70 -14.96 1.72
CA PRO A 232 -0.98 -15.86 2.84
C PRO A 232 -0.97 -17.31 2.40
N GLN A 233 -0.42 -18.19 3.24
CA GLN A 233 -0.52 -19.63 3.03
C GLN A 233 -1.96 -20.10 3.19
N LEU A 234 -2.31 -21.18 2.52
CA LEU A 234 -3.65 -21.79 2.62
C LEU A 234 -4.00 -22.08 4.08
N GLY A 235 -5.20 -21.68 4.50
CA GLY A 235 -5.70 -21.84 5.86
C GLY A 235 -5.20 -20.80 6.88
N PHE A 236 -4.27 -19.90 6.49
CA PHE A 236 -3.70 -18.93 7.44
C PHE A 236 -4.72 -17.83 7.84
N LEU A 237 -5.35 -17.20 6.87
CA LEU A 237 -6.33 -16.15 7.14
C LEU A 237 -7.62 -16.71 7.76
N GLU A 238 -8.04 -17.91 7.34
CA GLU A 238 -9.17 -18.63 7.90
C GLU A 238 -8.93 -18.92 9.41
N ARG A 239 -7.74 -19.36 9.77
CA ARG A 239 -7.38 -19.61 11.16
C ARG A 239 -7.35 -18.31 11.99
N LEU A 240 -6.87 -17.19 11.41
CA LEU A 240 -6.94 -15.90 12.08
C LEU A 240 -8.39 -15.47 12.33
N ARG A 241 -9.29 -15.64 11.32
CA ARG A 241 -10.71 -15.32 11.46
C ARG A 241 -11.33 -16.16 12.59
N GLU A 242 -11.15 -17.45 12.58
CA GLU A 242 -11.65 -18.37 13.61
C GLU A 242 -11.21 -17.96 15.02
N VAL A 243 -9.91 -17.71 15.21
CA VAL A 243 -9.36 -17.35 16.51
C VAL A 243 -9.88 -15.98 16.99
N THR A 244 -9.96 -15.00 16.08
CA THR A 244 -10.47 -13.66 16.43
C THR A 244 -11.95 -13.70 16.79
N ASP A 245 -12.77 -14.49 16.09
CA ASP A 245 -14.19 -14.68 16.42
C ASP A 245 -14.36 -15.28 17.82
N ARG A 246 -13.66 -16.38 18.07
CA ARG A 246 -13.73 -17.08 19.36
C ARG A 246 -13.31 -16.20 20.55
N LEU A 247 -12.38 -15.28 20.34
CA LEU A 247 -11.85 -14.41 21.38
C LEU A 247 -12.55 -13.04 21.44
N GLY A 248 -13.47 -12.75 20.53
CA GLY A 248 -14.13 -11.45 20.40
C GLY A 248 -13.15 -10.32 20.09
N ILE A 249 -12.14 -10.60 19.25
CA ILE A 249 -11.17 -9.64 18.73
C ILE A 249 -11.66 -9.17 17.37
N MET A 250 -11.76 -7.86 17.14
CA MET A 250 -12.15 -7.33 15.82
C MET A 250 -11.06 -7.61 14.78
N LEU A 251 -11.41 -8.29 13.68
CA LEU A 251 -10.51 -8.46 12.54
C LEU A 251 -10.64 -7.26 11.61
N ILE A 252 -9.57 -6.49 11.46
CA ILE A 252 -9.49 -5.35 10.55
C ILE A 252 -8.65 -5.76 9.33
N PHE A 253 -9.22 -5.73 8.13
CA PHE A 253 -8.45 -5.84 6.90
C PHE A 253 -8.03 -4.45 6.44
N ASP A 254 -6.72 -4.23 6.37
CA ASP A 254 -6.14 -3.06 5.73
C ASP A 254 -5.99 -3.34 4.24
N GLU A 255 -6.99 -2.92 3.48
CA GLU A 255 -7.05 -3.08 2.03
C GLU A 255 -6.64 -1.80 1.28
N VAL A 256 -5.89 -0.92 1.90
CA VAL A 256 -5.37 0.30 1.25
C VAL A 256 -4.53 -0.03 0.01
N ILE A 257 -3.86 -1.18 -0.03
CA ILE A 257 -3.16 -1.69 -1.23
C ILE A 257 -3.95 -2.84 -1.86
N SER A 258 -4.41 -3.79 -1.08
CA SER A 258 -4.95 -5.07 -1.57
C SER A 258 -6.33 -4.96 -2.21
N PHE A 259 -7.08 -3.86 -2.01
CA PHE A 259 -8.38 -3.64 -2.68
C PHE A 259 -8.28 -3.67 -4.21
N ARG A 260 -7.09 -3.46 -4.78
CA ARG A 260 -6.86 -3.50 -6.23
C ARG A 260 -6.74 -4.92 -6.85
N VAL A 261 -6.81 -6.00 -6.07
CA VAL A 261 -6.58 -7.36 -6.59
C VAL A 261 -7.84 -8.06 -7.10
N SER A 262 -9.02 -7.54 -6.78
CA SER A 262 -10.31 -7.98 -7.33
C SER A 262 -11.38 -6.94 -7.04
N GLU A 263 -12.57 -7.10 -7.62
CA GLU A 263 -13.70 -6.17 -7.44
C GLU A 263 -14.08 -6.01 -5.96
N GLY A 264 -14.07 -7.08 -5.18
CA GLY A 264 -14.31 -7.08 -3.73
C GLY A 264 -13.03 -7.16 -2.89
N GLY A 265 -11.88 -6.76 -3.45
CA GLY A 265 -10.61 -6.72 -2.73
C GLY A 265 -10.03 -8.08 -2.37
N ALA A 266 -9.04 -8.08 -1.49
CA ALA A 266 -8.42 -9.31 -1.00
C ALA A 266 -9.38 -10.15 -0.18
N GLN A 267 -10.35 -9.57 0.52
CA GLN A 267 -11.36 -10.30 1.25
C GLN A 267 -12.21 -11.20 0.33
N GLN A 268 -12.56 -10.74 -0.87
CA GLN A 268 -13.21 -11.57 -1.88
C GLN A 268 -12.25 -12.66 -2.41
N ARG A 269 -11.01 -12.28 -2.72
CA ARG A 269 -10.00 -13.18 -3.30
C ARG A 269 -9.65 -14.34 -2.38
N PHE A 270 -9.69 -14.13 -1.06
CA PHE A 270 -9.37 -15.14 -0.05
C PHE A 270 -10.60 -15.71 0.68
N GLY A 271 -11.80 -15.22 0.39
CA GLY A 271 -13.03 -15.71 1.03
C GLY A 271 -13.15 -15.37 2.51
N ILE A 272 -12.53 -14.30 2.99
CA ILE A 272 -12.54 -13.91 4.40
C ILE A 272 -13.39 -12.67 4.61
N ARG A 273 -14.30 -12.70 5.57
CA ARG A 273 -15.12 -11.54 5.96
C ARG A 273 -14.55 -10.89 7.23
N PRO A 274 -13.88 -9.72 7.11
CA PRO A 274 -13.41 -8.97 8.29
C PRO A 274 -14.57 -8.25 8.99
N ASP A 275 -14.34 -7.78 10.23
CA ASP A 275 -15.30 -6.94 10.96
C ASP A 275 -15.22 -5.47 10.51
N LEU A 276 -14.02 -5.01 10.18
CA LEU A 276 -13.73 -3.68 9.66
C LEU A 276 -12.77 -3.76 8.48
N THR A 277 -12.90 -2.83 7.55
CA THR A 277 -12.01 -2.69 6.38
C THR A 277 -11.55 -1.25 6.26
N THR A 278 -10.27 -1.05 5.94
CA THR A 278 -9.73 0.27 5.59
C THR A 278 -9.33 0.32 4.13
N LEU A 279 -9.61 1.43 3.48
CA LEU A 279 -9.38 1.69 2.06
C LEU A 279 -8.62 3.01 1.87
N GLY A 280 -8.07 3.18 0.68
CA GLY A 280 -7.37 4.39 0.26
C GLY A 280 -6.89 4.25 -1.19
N LYS A 281 -5.88 5.03 -1.56
CA LYS A 281 -5.23 4.90 -2.88
C LYS A 281 -6.19 4.89 -4.06
N ILE A 282 -6.50 3.69 -4.61
CA ILE A 282 -7.29 3.56 -5.85
C ILE A 282 -8.71 4.13 -5.76
N ILE A 283 -9.26 4.27 -4.55
CA ILE A 283 -10.63 4.77 -4.37
C ILE A 283 -10.77 6.28 -4.56
N GLY A 284 -9.68 7.01 -4.80
CA GLY A 284 -9.69 8.47 -4.93
C GLY A 284 -9.34 8.99 -6.33
N GLY A 285 -9.08 8.12 -7.31
CA GLY A 285 -8.73 8.57 -8.66
C GLY A 285 -7.41 9.35 -8.76
N GLY A 286 -6.48 9.15 -7.82
CA GLY A 286 -5.20 9.87 -7.73
C GLY A 286 -5.22 11.04 -6.74
N LEU A 287 -6.36 11.32 -6.13
CA LEU A 287 -6.53 12.37 -5.10
C LEU A 287 -6.38 11.79 -3.69
N ALA A 288 -6.15 12.68 -2.70
CA ALA A 288 -5.99 12.30 -1.31
C ALA A 288 -7.29 11.72 -0.75
N VAL A 289 -7.25 10.46 -0.27
CA VAL A 289 -8.43 9.74 0.22
C VAL A 289 -8.05 8.62 1.18
N GLY A 290 -8.92 8.37 2.12
CA GLY A 290 -9.04 7.15 2.88
C GLY A 290 -10.50 6.86 3.17
N ALA A 291 -10.81 5.63 3.50
CA ALA A 291 -12.13 5.24 4.00
C ALA A 291 -11.97 4.10 5.00
N PHE A 292 -12.87 4.04 5.95
CA PHE A 292 -12.99 2.92 6.87
C PHE A 292 -14.47 2.58 7.05
N GLY A 293 -14.75 1.32 7.22
CA GLY A 293 -16.12 0.85 7.37
C GLY A 293 -16.15 -0.61 7.82
N GLY A 294 -17.33 -1.14 8.01
CA GLY A 294 -17.52 -2.52 8.45
C GLY A 294 -18.94 -2.75 8.97
N ARG A 295 -19.06 -3.67 9.92
CA ARG A 295 -20.35 -4.05 10.53
C ARG A 295 -21.07 -2.84 11.07
N SER A 296 -22.35 -2.69 10.75
CA SER A 296 -23.17 -1.54 11.18
C SER A 296 -23.18 -1.33 12.70
N GLU A 297 -23.19 -2.39 13.48
CA GLU A 297 -23.16 -2.30 14.95
C GLU A 297 -21.87 -1.66 15.49
N VAL A 298 -20.74 -1.83 14.81
CA VAL A 298 -19.46 -1.18 15.14
C VAL A 298 -19.47 0.28 14.65
N MET A 299 -19.94 0.50 13.41
CA MET A 299 -19.95 1.81 12.79
C MET A 299 -20.99 2.76 13.38
N ASN A 300 -22.05 2.26 14.01
CA ASN A 300 -23.04 3.05 14.75
C ASN A 300 -22.43 3.84 15.92
N ALA A 301 -21.23 3.50 16.38
CA ALA A 301 -20.52 4.33 17.35
C ALA A 301 -20.19 5.75 16.82
N TYR A 302 -20.20 5.94 15.51
CA TYR A 302 -20.02 7.25 14.85
C TYR A 302 -21.33 7.97 14.53
N ASP A 303 -22.48 7.35 14.77
CA ASP A 303 -23.79 7.95 14.46
C ASP A 303 -24.12 9.06 15.46
N PRO A 304 -24.27 10.33 15.02
CA PRO A 304 -24.62 11.43 15.93
C PRO A 304 -26.11 11.56 16.19
N ARG A 305 -26.97 10.78 15.54
CA ARG A 305 -28.43 10.87 15.71
C ARG A 305 -28.81 10.48 17.15
N GLY A 306 -29.70 11.24 17.76
CA GLY A 306 -30.08 11.03 19.14
C GLY A 306 -29.09 11.56 20.18
N GLY A 307 -28.11 12.35 19.78
CA GLY A 307 -27.11 12.96 20.65
C GLY A 307 -25.72 12.91 20.05
N LYS A 308 -24.66 13.08 20.89
CA LYS A 308 -23.28 12.87 20.42
C LYS A 308 -23.04 11.38 20.25
N GLY A 309 -22.58 10.95 19.05
CA GLY A 309 -22.05 9.61 18.84
C GLY A 309 -20.97 9.28 19.87
N LYS A 310 -20.76 8.00 20.17
CA LYS A 310 -19.72 7.54 21.12
C LYS A 310 -18.32 7.96 20.69
N ILE A 311 -18.10 8.08 19.36
CA ILE A 311 -16.82 8.48 18.77
C ILE A 311 -17.01 9.76 17.96
N SER A 312 -16.27 10.81 18.33
CA SER A 312 -16.18 12.03 17.53
C SER A 312 -15.33 11.76 16.27
N HIS A 313 -15.84 12.18 15.12
CA HIS A 313 -15.13 12.08 13.83
C HIS A 313 -15.23 13.41 13.10
N GLY A 314 -14.10 14.10 12.97
CA GLY A 314 -13.96 15.38 12.27
C GLY A 314 -12.83 15.34 11.26
N GLY A 315 -12.86 16.31 10.36
CA GLY A 315 -11.84 16.52 9.32
C GLY A 315 -12.41 17.43 8.25
N THR A 316 -11.84 18.64 8.12
CA THR A 316 -12.36 19.70 7.23
C THR A 316 -12.51 19.22 5.76
N PHE A 317 -11.64 18.34 5.32
CA PHE A 317 -11.61 17.82 3.95
C PHE A 317 -12.10 16.38 3.82
N ASN A 318 -12.67 15.80 4.89
CA ASN A 318 -13.27 14.46 4.78
C ASN A 318 -14.38 14.47 3.74
N ALA A 319 -14.40 13.45 2.85
CA ALA A 319 -15.34 13.37 1.74
C ALA A 319 -15.29 14.60 0.81
N ASN A 320 -14.10 15.15 0.55
CA ASN A 320 -13.94 16.28 -0.38
C ASN A 320 -14.65 15.97 -1.71
N PRO A 321 -15.53 16.86 -2.22
CA PRO A 321 -16.38 16.56 -3.36
C PRO A 321 -15.59 16.28 -4.64
N VAL A 322 -14.44 16.93 -4.85
CA VAL A 322 -13.57 16.68 -6.00
C VAL A 322 -12.94 15.28 -5.91
N THR A 323 -12.49 14.91 -4.71
CA THR A 323 -11.96 13.56 -4.46
C THR A 323 -13.03 12.48 -4.62
N MET A 324 -14.24 12.73 -4.12
CA MET A 324 -15.36 11.80 -4.26
C MET A 324 -15.77 11.63 -5.74
N ALA A 325 -15.80 12.71 -6.52
CA ALA A 325 -16.07 12.66 -7.96
C ALA A 325 -15.02 11.81 -8.71
N GLY A 326 -13.73 12.06 -8.44
CA GLY A 326 -12.64 11.24 -9.00
C GLY A 326 -12.72 9.78 -8.60
N GLY A 327 -13.10 9.51 -7.34
CA GLY A 327 -13.34 8.16 -6.83
C GLY A 327 -14.48 7.45 -7.54
N VAL A 328 -15.64 8.10 -7.70
CA VAL A 328 -16.80 7.56 -8.43
C VAL A 328 -16.41 7.23 -9.88
N ALA A 329 -15.72 8.15 -10.57
CA ALA A 329 -15.24 7.91 -11.93
C ALA A 329 -14.31 6.68 -11.98
N THR A 330 -13.36 6.57 -11.04
CA THR A 330 -12.45 5.43 -10.97
C THR A 330 -13.18 4.11 -10.74
N MET A 331 -14.12 4.06 -9.80
CA MET A 331 -14.86 2.83 -9.51
C MET A 331 -15.71 2.36 -10.71
N LYS A 332 -16.20 3.27 -11.56
CA LYS A 332 -16.93 2.89 -12.79
C LYS A 332 -16.04 2.17 -13.82
N GLU A 333 -14.76 2.55 -13.93
CA GLU A 333 -13.80 1.92 -14.83
C GLU A 333 -13.33 0.54 -14.34
N LEU A 334 -13.48 0.23 -13.06
CA LEU A 334 -13.05 -1.03 -12.46
C LEU A 334 -14.12 -2.11 -12.60
N THR A 335 -14.29 -2.60 -13.83
CA THR A 335 -15.19 -3.70 -14.19
C THR A 335 -14.50 -5.07 -14.01
N PRO A 336 -15.23 -6.20 -14.06
CA PRO A 336 -14.63 -7.54 -14.08
C PRO A 336 -13.58 -7.70 -15.19
N GLU A 337 -13.83 -7.15 -16.39
CA GLU A 337 -12.90 -7.19 -17.53
C GLU A 337 -11.62 -6.37 -17.25
N ALA A 338 -11.75 -5.24 -16.55
CA ALA A 338 -10.62 -4.43 -16.13
C ALA A 338 -9.72 -5.22 -15.16
N TYR A 339 -10.30 -5.93 -14.20
CA TYR A 339 -9.53 -6.80 -13.30
C TYR A 339 -8.89 -7.98 -14.04
N ALA A 340 -9.60 -8.60 -14.98
CA ALA A 340 -9.03 -9.67 -15.82
C ALA A 340 -7.83 -9.18 -16.63
N LYS A 341 -7.90 -7.97 -17.22
CA LYS A 341 -6.75 -7.33 -17.89
C LYS A 341 -5.58 -7.09 -16.93
N LEU A 342 -5.85 -6.57 -15.75
CA LEU A 342 -4.82 -6.32 -14.72
C LEU A 342 -4.14 -7.61 -14.26
N ASP A 343 -4.90 -8.69 -14.08
CA ASP A 343 -4.37 -10.02 -13.74
C ASP A 343 -3.47 -10.54 -14.86
N ALA A 344 -3.91 -10.46 -16.11
CA ALA A 344 -3.14 -10.90 -17.28
C ALA A 344 -1.80 -10.14 -17.43
N LEU A 345 -1.82 -8.80 -17.29
CA LEU A 345 -0.62 -7.98 -17.32
C LEU A 345 0.36 -8.34 -16.19
N GLY A 346 -0.15 -8.53 -14.97
CA GLY A 346 0.66 -8.92 -13.81
C GLY A 346 1.26 -10.32 -13.96
N ASP A 347 0.50 -11.30 -14.47
CA ASP A 347 0.98 -12.66 -14.71
C ASP A 347 2.06 -12.67 -15.81
N ARG A 348 1.84 -11.94 -16.92
CA ARG A 348 2.83 -11.76 -17.99
C ARG A 348 4.14 -11.19 -17.45
N LEU A 349 4.05 -10.15 -16.62
CA LEU A 349 5.21 -9.51 -16.00
C LEU A 349 5.96 -10.48 -15.11
N ARG A 350 5.29 -11.13 -14.17
CA ARG A 350 5.90 -12.07 -13.23
C ARG A 350 6.54 -13.26 -13.96
N ALA A 351 5.89 -13.79 -14.98
CA ALA A 351 6.46 -14.84 -15.83
C ALA A 351 7.69 -14.36 -16.59
N GLY A 352 7.66 -13.13 -17.13
CA GLY A 352 8.79 -12.51 -17.81
C GLY A 352 10.00 -12.33 -16.90
N VAL A 353 9.79 -11.74 -15.72
CA VAL A 353 10.83 -11.55 -14.69
C VAL A 353 11.40 -12.89 -14.25
N THR A 354 10.55 -13.90 -14.01
CA THR A 354 11.01 -15.26 -13.65
C THR A 354 11.94 -15.85 -14.70
N ARG A 355 11.61 -15.71 -16.00
CA ARG A 355 12.48 -16.18 -17.10
C ARG A 355 13.83 -15.45 -17.12
N VAL A 356 13.85 -14.15 -16.91
CA VAL A 356 15.09 -13.36 -16.83
C VAL A 356 15.96 -13.85 -15.66
N LEU A 357 15.37 -13.99 -14.47
CA LEU A 357 16.08 -14.43 -13.27
C LEU A 357 16.65 -15.84 -13.41
N ALA A 358 15.91 -16.77 -14.02
CA ALA A 358 16.37 -18.13 -14.28
C ALA A 358 17.61 -18.16 -15.18
N LYS A 359 17.64 -17.31 -16.23
CA LYS A 359 18.80 -17.20 -17.15
C LYS A 359 20.01 -16.54 -16.50
N SER A 360 19.78 -15.54 -15.63
CA SER A 360 20.85 -14.76 -15.01
C SER A 360 21.55 -15.48 -13.86
N LYS A 361 21.01 -16.59 -13.35
CA LYS A 361 21.50 -17.34 -12.17
C LYS A 361 21.59 -16.47 -10.89
N GLN A 362 20.97 -15.30 -10.87
CA GLN A 362 21.00 -14.40 -9.72
C GLN A 362 20.17 -14.95 -8.56
N PRO A 363 20.55 -14.64 -7.29
CA PRO A 363 19.80 -15.06 -6.11
C PRO A 363 18.55 -14.20 -5.92
N ALA A 364 17.59 -14.31 -6.83
CA ALA A 364 16.40 -13.49 -6.81
C ALA A 364 15.14 -14.27 -7.22
N GLN A 365 13.99 -13.75 -6.87
CA GLN A 365 12.67 -14.29 -7.20
C GLN A 365 11.64 -13.15 -7.25
N VAL A 366 10.47 -13.42 -7.84
CA VAL A 366 9.36 -12.47 -7.93
C VAL A 366 8.12 -13.04 -7.24
N THR A 367 7.44 -12.22 -6.45
CA THR A 367 6.11 -12.50 -5.87
C THR A 367 5.08 -11.53 -6.42
N GLY A 368 3.81 -11.78 -6.15
CA GLY A 368 2.73 -10.85 -6.48
C GLY A 368 1.39 -11.53 -6.64
N LEU A 369 0.35 -10.72 -6.78
CA LEU A 369 -1.02 -11.15 -7.02
C LEU A 369 -1.75 -10.05 -7.81
N GLY A 370 -2.58 -10.45 -8.77
CA GLY A 370 -3.23 -9.47 -9.64
C GLY A 370 -2.19 -8.66 -10.41
N SER A 371 -2.40 -7.36 -10.45
CA SER A 371 -1.49 -6.40 -11.08
C SER A 371 -0.24 -6.07 -10.27
N LEU A 372 -0.09 -6.60 -9.07
CA LEU A 372 1.02 -6.33 -8.16
C LEU A 372 2.18 -7.31 -8.36
N PHE A 373 3.42 -6.81 -8.19
CA PHE A 373 4.60 -7.65 -8.14
C PHE A 373 5.67 -7.07 -7.21
N TRP A 374 6.58 -7.94 -6.73
CA TRP A 374 7.74 -7.55 -5.96
C TRP A 374 8.95 -8.39 -6.35
N ILE A 375 10.08 -7.74 -6.66
CA ILE A 375 11.35 -8.41 -6.97
C ILE A 375 12.16 -8.53 -5.69
N HIS A 376 12.47 -9.77 -5.31
CA HIS A 376 13.24 -10.11 -4.12
C HIS A 376 14.66 -10.55 -4.49
N TRP A 377 15.66 -9.96 -3.87
CA TRP A 377 17.06 -10.35 -4.02
C TRP A 377 17.48 -11.33 -2.94
N THR A 378 16.90 -12.51 -2.96
CA THR A 378 17.17 -13.63 -2.06
C THR A 378 16.72 -14.96 -2.67
N LYS A 379 17.44 -16.05 -2.36
CA LYS A 379 17.02 -17.45 -2.67
C LYS A 379 16.23 -18.11 -1.54
N LYS A 380 16.08 -17.46 -0.38
CA LYS A 380 15.33 -18.01 0.74
C LYS A 380 13.88 -18.26 0.33
N ARG A 381 13.28 -19.35 0.83
CA ARG A 381 11.84 -19.54 0.72
C ARG A 381 11.13 -18.37 1.42
N LEU A 382 10.34 -17.62 0.67
CA LEU A 382 9.61 -16.47 1.18
C LEU A 382 8.40 -16.95 1.97
N SER A 383 8.33 -16.57 3.24
CA SER A 383 7.22 -16.92 4.12
C SER A 383 6.82 -15.78 5.05
N ASP A 384 7.75 -14.89 5.40
CA ASP A 384 7.55 -13.79 6.34
C ASP A 384 8.50 -12.63 6.05
N TYR A 385 8.37 -11.55 6.82
CA TYR A 385 9.23 -10.36 6.72
C TYR A 385 10.73 -10.69 6.76
N ARG A 386 11.16 -11.61 7.66
CA ARG A 386 12.59 -11.91 7.83
C ARG A 386 13.18 -12.68 6.65
N SER A 387 12.38 -13.50 6.00
CA SER A 387 12.78 -14.24 4.80
C SER A 387 12.81 -13.36 3.54
N SER A 388 12.02 -12.27 3.49
CA SER A 388 11.94 -11.37 2.34
C SER A 388 13.09 -10.36 2.27
N ARG A 389 13.91 -10.24 3.30
CA ARG A 389 15.03 -9.30 3.32
C ARG A 389 16.09 -9.70 2.27
N PRO A 390 16.64 -8.73 1.53
CA PRO A 390 17.66 -9.01 0.54
C PRO A 390 18.90 -9.61 1.18
N THR A 391 19.57 -10.50 0.46
CA THR A 391 20.86 -11.09 0.91
C THR A 391 21.97 -10.05 0.85
N GLU A 392 21.93 -9.20 -0.18
CA GLU A 392 22.82 -8.07 -0.40
C GLU A 392 22.01 -6.77 -0.29
N ALA A 393 22.35 -5.91 0.68
CA ALA A 393 21.55 -4.72 1.01
C ALA A 393 21.45 -3.69 -0.13
N GLU A 394 22.51 -3.57 -0.94
CA GLU A 394 22.62 -2.58 -2.02
C GLU A 394 21.92 -3.03 -3.32
N ARG A 395 21.63 -4.31 -3.46
CA ARG A 395 21.09 -4.88 -4.70
C ARG A 395 19.77 -4.26 -5.16
N PRO A 396 18.79 -4.01 -4.27
CA PRO A 396 17.57 -3.32 -4.66
C PRO A 396 17.84 -1.92 -5.22
N LEU A 397 18.74 -1.15 -4.60
CA LEU A 397 19.09 0.19 -5.04
C LEU A 397 19.79 0.18 -6.42
N ARG A 398 20.73 -0.74 -6.65
CA ARG A 398 21.37 -0.90 -7.97
C ARG A 398 20.36 -1.21 -9.06
N THR A 399 19.44 -2.12 -8.79
CA THR A 399 18.35 -2.47 -9.72
C THR A 399 17.45 -1.27 -9.99
N PHE A 400 17.06 -0.56 -8.96
CA PHE A 400 16.23 0.65 -9.07
C PHE A 400 16.90 1.71 -9.95
N LEU A 401 18.17 2.08 -9.67
CA LEU A 401 18.91 3.07 -10.44
C LEU A 401 19.13 2.62 -11.89
N GLY A 402 19.44 1.34 -12.11
CA GLY A 402 19.59 0.80 -13.46
C GLY A 402 18.30 0.90 -14.28
N LEU A 403 17.16 0.53 -13.69
CA LEU A 403 15.85 0.66 -14.35
C LEU A 403 15.49 2.13 -14.58
N LEU A 404 15.72 3.00 -13.60
CA LEU A 404 15.42 4.43 -13.67
C LEU A 404 16.18 5.10 -14.80
N ASN A 405 17.50 4.81 -14.94
CA ASN A 405 18.35 5.34 -15.99
C ASN A 405 17.99 4.81 -17.39
N ASP A 406 17.41 3.61 -17.47
CA ASP A 406 16.95 2.97 -18.71
C ASP A 406 15.45 3.25 -19.00
N GLY A 407 14.84 4.25 -18.33
CA GLY A 407 13.49 4.74 -18.63
C GLY A 407 12.35 3.92 -18.02
N VAL A 408 12.57 3.25 -16.88
CA VAL A 408 11.54 2.50 -16.14
C VAL A 408 11.56 2.91 -14.67
N LEU A 409 10.41 3.33 -14.14
CA LEU A 409 10.26 3.64 -12.74
C LEU A 409 9.66 2.47 -11.95
N LEU A 410 10.38 2.03 -10.93
CA LEU A 410 9.95 1.08 -9.91
C LEU A 410 10.13 1.70 -8.52
N THR A 411 9.63 1.09 -7.46
CA THR A 411 10.07 1.51 -6.12
C THR A 411 11.48 1.00 -5.81
N GLN A 412 12.23 1.73 -4.99
CA GLN A 412 13.60 1.34 -4.60
C GLN A 412 13.68 -0.08 -3.99
N ARG A 413 12.60 -0.55 -3.36
CA ARG A 413 12.54 -1.84 -2.67
C ARG A 413 12.08 -2.99 -3.55
N GLY A 414 11.68 -2.71 -4.80
CA GLY A 414 11.26 -3.72 -5.76
C GLY A 414 9.74 -3.95 -5.87
N LEU A 415 8.92 -3.18 -5.14
CA LEU A 415 7.46 -3.17 -5.35
C LEU A 415 7.11 -2.49 -6.66
N GLY A 416 6.22 -3.10 -7.43
CA GLY A 416 5.63 -2.51 -8.62
C GLY A 416 4.19 -2.95 -8.86
N CYS A 417 3.55 -2.25 -9.79
CA CYS A 417 2.18 -2.58 -10.21
C CYS A 417 1.95 -2.24 -11.69
N CYS A 418 1.09 -3.00 -12.35
CA CYS A 418 0.54 -2.62 -13.64
C CYS A 418 -0.68 -1.71 -13.45
N SER A 419 -0.95 -0.84 -14.42
CA SER A 419 -2.17 -0.04 -14.53
C SER A 419 -2.98 -0.43 -15.76
N LEU A 420 -4.25 -0.05 -15.80
CA LEU A 420 -5.12 -0.29 -16.97
C LEU A 420 -4.66 0.45 -18.24
N ALA A 421 -3.88 1.52 -18.08
CA ALA A 421 -3.29 2.23 -19.20
C ALA A 421 -2.16 1.47 -19.91
N MET A 422 -1.61 0.42 -19.27
CA MET A 422 -0.52 -0.38 -19.83
C MET A 422 -1.04 -1.39 -20.87
N THR A 423 -0.14 -1.71 -21.80
CA THR A 423 -0.29 -2.76 -22.81
C THR A 423 0.71 -3.89 -22.57
N ASP A 424 0.55 -5.00 -23.28
CA ASP A 424 1.52 -6.10 -23.30
C ASP A 424 2.92 -5.62 -23.70
N ALA A 425 3.02 -4.68 -24.65
CA ALA A 425 4.30 -4.09 -25.08
C ALA A 425 4.99 -3.30 -23.97
N ASP A 426 4.22 -2.61 -23.11
CA ASP A 426 4.79 -1.91 -21.95
C ASP A 426 5.37 -2.90 -20.94
N VAL A 427 4.69 -4.02 -20.71
CA VAL A 427 5.19 -5.11 -19.86
C VAL A 427 6.44 -5.76 -20.44
N ASP A 428 6.44 -6.03 -21.75
CA ASP A 428 7.60 -6.61 -22.43
C ASP A 428 8.81 -5.68 -22.37
N ARG A 429 8.61 -4.36 -22.56
CA ARG A 429 9.66 -3.34 -22.40
C ARG A 429 10.25 -3.37 -20.98
N PHE A 430 9.39 -3.52 -19.93
CA PHE A 430 9.88 -3.69 -18.57
C PHE A 430 10.78 -4.92 -18.45
N VAL A 431 10.33 -6.08 -18.94
CA VAL A 431 11.05 -7.36 -18.83
C VAL A 431 12.39 -7.30 -19.56
N GLU A 432 12.43 -6.71 -20.74
CA GLU A 432 13.66 -6.52 -21.54
C GLU A 432 14.65 -5.59 -20.80
N THR A 433 14.15 -4.46 -20.29
CA THR A 433 14.96 -3.49 -19.53
C THR A 433 15.52 -4.12 -18.26
N PHE A 434 14.68 -4.85 -17.52
CA PHE A 434 15.10 -5.60 -16.34
C PHE A 434 16.18 -6.64 -16.70
N GLY A 435 16.01 -7.33 -17.83
CA GLY A 435 17.00 -8.29 -18.34
C GLY A 435 18.37 -7.65 -18.61
N ARG A 436 18.38 -6.48 -19.25
CA ARG A 436 19.63 -5.72 -19.51
C ARG A 436 20.30 -5.27 -18.21
N VAL A 437 19.51 -4.76 -17.25
CA VAL A 437 20.03 -4.31 -15.94
C VAL A 437 20.65 -5.47 -15.17
N VAL A 438 19.96 -6.61 -15.10
CA VAL A 438 20.44 -7.81 -14.40
C VAL A 438 21.70 -8.40 -15.06
N ALA A 439 21.79 -8.39 -16.39
CA ALA A 439 22.97 -8.87 -17.11
C ALA A 439 24.20 -8.00 -16.83
N LYS A 440 24.06 -6.67 -16.86
CA LYS A 440 25.14 -5.71 -16.54
C LYS A 440 25.65 -5.82 -15.09
N ASP A 441 24.85 -6.38 -14.20
CA ASP A 441 25.13 -6.46 -12.77
C ASP A 441 25.71 -7.84 -12.35
N GLY A 442 25.73 -8.81 -13.25
CA GLY A 442 26.25 -10.16 -13.07
C GLY A 442 27.63 -10.43 -13.69
N GLY A 443 28.17 -9.50 -14.45
CA GLY A 443 29.54 -9.46 -14.94
C GLY A 443 30.34 -8.49 -14.09
#